data_a6bc1925353635dbe7dd6f96b340dff5
#
_entry.id   a6bc1925353635dbe7dd6f96b340dff5
#
_cell.length_a   1.000
_cell.length_b   1.000
_cell.length_c   1.000
_cell.angle_alpha   90.00
_cell.angle_beta   90.00
_cell.angle_gamma   90.00
#
_symmetry.space_group_name_H-M   'P 1'
#
loop_
_entity.id
_entity.type
_entity.pdbx_description
1 polymer ?
#
loop_
_entity_poly.entity_id
_entity_poly.type
_entity_poly.pdbx_seq_one_letter_code
_entity_poly.pdbx_strand_id
1 'polypeptide(L)'
;MAGIAVMKDNVKLYLSEESTTLKTNKVGRITQIGDIGGEAEDIDTTCIDSLAKESVNGFDDNGTLEITQNLTSDEYKTMYDYKEANKELFFGLSVRSLPVDMTKAPVLGLQGKANVKSIKLTGISVGGLVQVNTSLKISGAVTPDFDDKTGV
;
A
#
# COMPACT_ATOMS: atom_id res chain seq x y z
N MET A 1 6.68 19.02 15.79
CA MET A 1 5.63 17.97 15.77
C MET A 1 6.27 16.62 15.99
N ALA A 2 5.74 15.83 16.87
CA ALA A 2 6.23 14.47 17.07
C ALA A 2 5.86 13.57 15.87
N GLY A 3 6.72 12.63 15.53
CA GLY A 3 6.42 11.64 14.52
C GLY A 3 5.27 10.71 14.95
N ILE A 4 4.76 9.94 14.01
CA ILE A 4 3.68 9.00 14.25
C ILE A 4 4.27 7.60 14.42
N ALA A 5 4.14 7.04 15.62
CA ALA A 5 4.55 5.66 15.87
C ALA A 5 3.42 4.70 15.48
N VAL A 6 3.79 3.55 14.95
CA VAL A 6 2.83 2.48 14.67
C VAL A 6 2.59 1.71 15.96
N MET A 7 1.36 1.73 16.43
CA MET A 7 0.94 1.02 17.64
C MET A 7 -0.36 0.28 17.37
N LYS A 8 -1.34 0.39 18.25
CA LYS A 8 -2.62 -0.30 18.07
C LYS A 8 -3.48 0.41 17.03
N ASP A 9 -3.77 -0.24 15.94
CA ASP A 9 -4.82 0.15 14.97
C ASP A 9 -4.74 1.59 14.41
N ASN A 10 -3.64 2.29 14.64
CA ASN A 10 -3.50 3.64 14.10
C ASN A 10 -3.01 3.68 12.64
N VAL A 11 -2.51 2.57 12.15
CA VAL A 11 -2.18 2.41 10.73
C VAL A 11 -2.98 1.23 10.20
N LYS A 12 -3.77 1.46 9.16
CA LYS A 12 -4.65 0.44 8.58
C LYS A 12 -4.46 0.38 7.07
N LEU A 13 -4.45 -0.83 6.54
CA LEU A 13 -4.41 -1.08 5.10
C LEU A 13 -5.72 -1.71 4.67
N TYR A 14 -6.23 -1.23 3.57
CA TYR A 14 -7.46 -1.73 2.94
C TYR A 14 -7.16 -2.21 1.54
N LEU A 15 -7.83 -3.27 1.13
CA LEU A 15 -7.67 -3.85 -0.19
C LEU A 15 -9.02 -4.36 -0.68
N SER A 16 -9.44 -3.95 -1.88
CA SER A 16 -10.74 -4.33 -2.43
C SER A 16 -10.70 -4.38 -3.94
N GLU A 17 -11.61 -5.17 -4.52
CA GLU A 17 -11.82 -5.21 -5.97
C GLU A 17 -12.53 -3.95 -6.47
N GLU A 18 -13.25 -3.24 -5.60
CA GLU A 18 -14.00 -2.04 -5.95
C GLU A 18 -13.65 -0.89 -5.03
N SER A 19 -13.58 0.32 -5.59
CA SER A 19 -13.26 1.51 -4.80
C SER A 19 -14.36 1.86 -3.80
N THR A 20 -15.60 1.54 -4.10
CA THR A 20 -16.75 1.84 -3.23
C THR A 20 -16.76 1.01 -1.95
N THR A 21 -16.15 -0.19 -1.98
CA THR A 21 -16.09 -1.09 -0.83
C THR A 21 -14.73 -1.07 -0.12
N LEU A 22 -13.84 -0.20 -0.55
CA LEU A 22 -12.46 -0.18 -0.05
C LEU A 22 -12.39 0.01 1.47
N LYS A 23 -13.18 0.93 2.02
CA LYS A 23 -13.19 1.22 3.46
C LYS A 23 -13.65 0.06 4.34
N THR A 24 -14.38 -0.90 3.77
CA THR A 24 -14.95 -2.01 4.53
C THR A 24 -14.07 -3.26 4.49
N ASN A 25 -13.05 -3.28 3.65
CA ASN A 25 -12.20 -4.45 3.42
C ASN A 25 -10.81 -4.25 3.99
N LYS A 26 -10.73 -4.16 5.31
CA LYS A 26 -9.45 -4.02 6.01
C LYS A 26 -8.64 -5.32 5.92
N VAL A 27 -7.37 -5.20 5.58
CA VAL A 27 -6.42 -6.31 5.62
C VAL A 27 -5.97 -6.52 7.06
N GLY A 28 -6.20 -7.71 7.59
CA GLY A 28 -5.91 -8.02 8.99
C GLY A 28 -4.54 -8.65 9.23
N ARG A 29 -4.14 -8.71 10.49
CA ARG A 29 -2.97 -9.43 10.97
C ARG A 29 -1.64 -8.99 10.35
N ILE A 30 -1.55 -7.75 9.89
CA ILE A 30 -0.34 -7.20 9.30
C ILE A 30 0.71 -6.96 10.39
N THR A 31 1.92 -7.47 10.16
CA THR A 31 3.05 -7.23 11.05
C THR A 31 4.01 -6.20 10.49
N GLN A 32 4.04 -6.03 9.18
CA GLN A 32 4.91 -5.06 8.53
C GLN A 32 4.34 -4.67 7.17
N ILE A 33 4.45 -3.38 6.83
CA ILE A 33 4.15 -2.84 5.51
C ILE A 33 5.45 -2.23 4.99
N GLY A 34 5.81 -2.57 3.76
CA GLY A 34 6.98 -2.00 3.11
C GLY A 34 6.77 -0.55 2.70
N ASP A 35 7.79 0.04 2.13
CA ASP A 35 7.77 1.44 1.73
C ASP A 35 6.76 1.68 0.61
N ILE A 36 6.10 2.83 0.68
CA ILE A 36 5.12 3.26 -0.32
C ILE A 36 5.58 4.58 -0.89
N GLY A 37 5.59 4.67 -2.20
CA GLY A 37 5.99 5.85 -2.91
C GLY A 37 7.00 5.51 -3.99
N GLY A 38 7.26 6.46 -4.86
CA GLY A 38 8.16 6.24 -5.97
C GLY A 38 8.70 7.55 -6.49
N GLU A 39 9.39 7.45 -7.60
CA GLU A 39 10.00 8.59 -8.26
C GLU A 39 9.41 8.74 -9.66
N ALA A 40 9.29 10.00 -10.10
CA ALA A 40 8.98 10.28 -11.49
C ALA A 40 10.21 10.02 -12.34
N GLU A 41 10.01 9.54 -13.56
CA GLU A 41 11.09 9.41 -14.52
C GLU A 41 11.59 10.79 -14.95
N ASP A 42 12.90 10.90 -15.14
CA ASP A 42 13.50 12.11 -15.73
C ASP A 42 13.46 12.03 -17.24
N ILE A 43 12.90 13.04 -17.86
CA ILE A 43 12.94 13.21 -19.32
C ILE A 43 13.95 14.29 -19.64
N ASP A 44 15.01 13.94 -20.36
CA ASP A 44 16.06 14.89 -20.72
C ASP A 44 15.53 15.84 -21.80
N THR A 45 15.46 17.11 -21.44
CA THR A 45 15.04 18.19 -22.36
C THR A 45 16.19 19.11 -22.74
N THR A 46 17.43 18.73 -22.39
CA THR A 46 18.62 19.51 -22.72
C THR A 46 18.73 19.69 -24.23
N CYS A 47 18.93 20.89 -24.66
CA CYS A 47 19.13 21.22 -26.08
C CYS A 47 20.46 21.89 -26.30
N ILE A 48 20.80 22.12 -27.55
CA ILE A 48 22.13 22.64 -27.95
C ILE A 48 22.42 24.01 -27.36
N ASP A 49 21.36 24.81 -27.14
CA ASP A 49 21.46 26.14 -26.54
C ASP A 49 21.48 26.16 -25.02
N SER A 50 21.31 24.99 -24.39
CA SER A 50 21.29 24.90 -22.91
C SER A 50 22.69 25.08 -22.34
N LEU A 51 22.80 25.94 -21.33
CA LEU A 51 24.05 26.15 -20.60
C LEU A 51 24.24 25.13 -19.48
N ALA A 52 23.17 24.43 -19.11
CA ALA A 52 23.18 23.37 -18.11
C ALA A 52 22.23 22.26 -18.56
N LYS A 53 22.40 21.08 -17.95
CA LYS A 53 21.51 19.95 -18.22
C LYS A 53 20.11 20.27 -17.74
N GLU A 54 19.13 20.04 -18.59
CA GLU A 54 17.72 20.27 -18.30
C GLU A 54 16.95 18.98 -18.34
N SER A 55 15.94 18.83 -17.45
CA SER A 55 15.07 17.68 -17.43
C SER A 55 13.68 18.06 -16.91
N VAL A 56 12.68 17.26 -17.26
CA VAL A 56 11.33 17.34 -16.71
C VAL A 56 10.91 15.98 -16.17
N ASN A 57 9.97 15.97 -15.24
CA ASN A 57 9.43 14.72 -14.71
C ASN A 57 8.51 14.07 -15.75
N GLY A 58 8.71 12.77 -15.94
CA GLY A 58 7.83 11.92 -16.74
C GLY A 58 6.79 11.20 -15.90
N PHE A 59 6.54 9.94 -16.22
CA PHE A 59 5.59 9.11 -15.48
C PHE A 59 6.14 8.70 -14.12
N ASP A 60 5.25 8.61 -13.13
CA ASP A 60 5.59 8.10 -11.81
C ASP A 60 5.74 6.58 -11.84
N ASP A 61 6.78 6.07 -11.18
CA ASP A 61 6.93 4.66 -10.89
C ASP A 61 6.84 4.48 -9.38
N ASN A 62 5.71 3.97 -8.89
CA ASN A 62 5.47 3.76 -7.47
C ASN A 62 5.93 2.38 -6.97
N GLY A 63 6.46 1.56 -7.86
CA GLY A 63 7.11 0.31 -7.50
C GLY A 63 6.19 -0.76 -6.97
N THR A 64 6.62 -1.42 -5.92
CA THR A 64 5.95 -2.57 -5.33
C THR A 64 5.69 -2.32 -3.85
N LEU A 65 4.47 -2.62 -3.42
CA LEU A 65 4.09 -2.59 -2.00
C LEU A 65 4.22 -4.00 -1.43
N GLU A 66 4.99 -4.17 -0.38
CA GLU A 66 5.15 -5.45 0.30
C GLU A 66 4.41 -5.45 1.63
N ILE A 67 3.66 -6.52 1.88
CA ILE A 67 2.87 -6.69 3.09
C ILE A 67 3.26 -8.01 3.73
N THR A 68 3.60 -7.98 5.02
CA THR A 68 3.86 -9.19 5.81
C THR A 68 2.72 -9.37 6.79
N GLN A 69 2.10 -10.55 6.77
CA GLN A 69 0.97 -10.90 7.62
C GLN A 69 1.23 -12.21 8.34
N ASN A 70 0.60 -12.38 9.50
CA ASN A 70 0.51 -13.70 10.12
C ASN A 70 -0.43 -14.57 9.29
N LEU A 71 -0.08 -15.84 9.12
CA LEU A 71 -0.81 -16.74 8.23
C LEU A 71 -2.23 -17.01 8.73
N THR A 72 -3.20 -16.80 7.85
CA THR A 72 -4.54 -17.38 7.95
C THR A 72 -4.90 -17.99 6.60
N SER A 73 -5.62 -19.11 6.62
CA SER A 73 -5.93 -19.79 5.36
C SER A 73 -6.83 -18.97 4.46
N ASP A 74 -7.78 -18.25 5.02
CA ASP A 74 -8.73 -17.47 4.24
C ASP A 74 -8.06 -16.29 3.52
N GLU A 75 -7.20 -15.56 4.21
CA GLU A 75 -6.47 -14.43 3.62
C GLU A 75 -5.48 -14.91 2.56
N TYR A 76 -4.79 -16.02 2.82
CA TYR A 76 -3.87 -16.60 1.84
C TYR A 76 -4.60 -16.99 0.56
N LYS A 77 -5.72 -17.68 0.68
CA LYS A 77 -6.52 -18.11 -0.47
C LYS A 77 -7.08 -16.92 -1.24
N THR A 78 -7.53 -15.89 -0.55
CA THR A 78 -8.04 -14.67 -1.19
C THR A 78 -6.96 -14.00 -2.01
N MET A 79 -5.77 -13.84 -1.47
CA MET A 79 -4.64 -13.24 -2.19
C MET A 79 -4.17 -14.14 -3.35
N TYR A 80 -4.18 -15.45 -3.16
CA TYR A 80 -3.85 -16.40 -4.20
C TYR A 80 -4.82 -16.29 -5.40
N ASP A 81 -6.11 -16.20 -5.12
CA ASP A 81 -7.12 -16.05 -6.15
C ASP A 81 -6.96 -14.74 -6.92
N TYR A 82 -6.64 -13.64 -6.24
CA TYR A 82 -6.35 -12.36 -6.89
C TYR A 82 -5.14 -12.47 -7.81
N LYS A 83 -4.10 -13.15 -7.37
CA LYS A 83 -2.90 -13.35 -8.18
C LYS A 83 -3.18 -14.16 -9.43
N GLU A 84 -3.88 -15.29 -9.30
CA GLU A 84 -4.21 -16.18 -10.43
C GLU A 84 -5.16 -15.50 -11.44
N ALA A 85 -6.12 -14.71 -10.95
CA ALA A 85 -7.03 -13.96 -11.80
C ALA A 85 -6.42 -12.70 -12.40
N ASN A 86 -5.23 -12.32 -11.95
CA ASN A 86 -4.55 -11.08 -12.33
C ASN A 86 -5.46 -9.86 -12.20
N LYS A 87 -6.19 -9.79 -11.08
CA LYS A 87 -7.14 -8.72 -10.84
C LYS A 87 -6.46 -7.44 -10.43
N GLU A 88 -6.96 -6.33 -10.97
CA GLU A 88 -6.59 -5.00 -10.50
C GLU A 88 -7.39 -4.68 -9.24
N LEU A 89 -6.69 -4.36 -8.16
CA LEU A 89 -7.28 -4.09 -6.86
C LEU A 89 -7.06 -2.62 -6.50
N PHE A 90 -7.99 -2.08 -5.73
CA PHE A 90 -7.81 -0.79 -5.09
C PHE A 90 -7.20 -1.01 -3.71
N PHE A 91 -6.23 -0.18 -3.33
CA PHE A 91 -5.69 -0.21 -1.99
C PHE A 91 -5.80 1.16 -1.34
N GLY A 92 -5.90 1.16 -0.01
CA GLY A 92 -5.92 2.37 0.78
C GLY A 92 -5.13 2.16 2.06
N LEU A 93 -4.31 3.13 2.40
CA LEU A 93 -3.56 3.14 3.64
C LEU A 93 -3.98 4.36 4.44
N SER A 94 -4.37 4.16 5.70
CA SER A 94 -4.64 5.28 6.60
C SER A 94 -3.66 5.29 7.75
N VAL A 95 -3.13 6.47 8.07
CA VAL A 95 -2.25 6.70 9.21
C VAL A 95 -2.91 7.71 10.12
N ARG A 96 -3.13 7.33 11.38
CA ARG A 96 -3.77 8.18 12.38
C ARG A 96 -2.84 8.42 13.55
N SER A 97 -3.01 9.57 14.18
CA SER A 97 -2.35 9.81 15.46
C SER A 97 -3.13 9.13 16.59
N LEU A 98 -2.46 8.88 17.69
CA LEU A 98 -3.08 8.31 18.89
C LEU A 98 -3.61 9.44 19.79
N PRO A 99 -4.76 9.24 20.47
CA PRO A 99 -5.66 8.09 20.41
C PRO A 99 -6.42 8.02 19.08
N VAL A 100 -6.74 6.81 18.65
CA VAL A 100 -7.45 6.58 17.38
C VAL A 100 -8.90 7.05 17.50
N ASP A 101 -9.31 7.92 16.59
CA ASP A 101 -10.69 8.40 16.49
C ASP A 101 -11.16 8.24 15.04
N MET A 102 -11.97 7.22 14.80
CA MET A 102 -12.46 6.89 13.46
C MET A 102 -13.53 7.85 12.95
N THR A 103 -14.02 8.77 13.80
CA THR A 103 -14.97 9.80 13.36
C THR A 103 -14.28 10.97 12.70
N LYS A 104 -12.95 11.04 12.78
CA LYS A 104 -12.13 12.08 12.16
C LYS A 104 -11.35 11.52 11.00
N ALA A 105 -10.96 12.39 10.08
CA ALA A 105 -10.11 12.02 8.97
C ALA A 105 -8.71 11.59 9.47
N PRO A 106 -8.03 10.66 8.76
CA PRO A 106 -6.67 10.28 9.12
C PRO A 106 -5.69 11.45 8.91
N VAL A 107 -4.55 11.39 9.60
CA VAL A 107 -3.46 12.34 9.37
C VAL A 107 -2.96 12.27 7.93
N LEU A 108 -2.86 11.04 7.41
CA LEU A 108 -2.51 10.80 6.03
C LEU A 108 -3.30 9.58 5.53
N GLY A 109 -3.90 9.71 4.37
CA GLY A 109 -4.51 8.59 3.67
C GLY A 109 -3.95 8.51 2.26
N LEU A 110 -3.47 7.35 1.86
CA LEU A 110 -2.99 7.10 0.50
C LEU A 110 -3.89 6.09 -0.17
N GLN A 111 -4.14 6.27 -1.46
CA GLN A 111 -4.91 5.29 -2.24
C GLN A 111 -4.34 5.14 -3.64
N GLY A 112 -4.57 4.00 -4.22
CA GLY A 112 -4.10 3.69 -5.55
C GLY A 112 -4.61 2.33 -6.01
N LYS A 113 -4.04 1.84 -7.10
CA LYS A 113 -4.38 0.55 -7.68
C LYS A 113 -3.15 -0.34 -7.69
N ALA A 114 -3.36 -1.64 -7.52
CA ALA A 114 -2.28 -2.60 -7.53
C ALA A 114 -2.77 -3.99 -7.96
N ASN A 115 -1.82 -4.79 -8.43
CA ASN A 115 -2.07 -6.20 -8.73
C ASN A 115 -1.18 -7.05 -7.83
N VAL A 116 -1.69 -8.20 -7.41
CA VAL A 116 -0.87 -9.14 -6.63
C VAL A 116 0.17 -9.74 -7.55
N LYS A 117 1.45 -9.49 -7.22
CA LYS A 117 2.59 -9.97 -7.99
C LYS A 117 3.09 -11.31 -7.51
N SER A 118 3.21 -11.47 -6.19
CA SER A 118 3.70 -12.71 -5.60
C SER A 118 3.18 -12.89 -4.19
N ILE A 119 3.07 -14.15 -3.79
CA ILE A 119 2.72 -14.56 -2.43
C ILE A 119 3.73 -15.59 -1.99
N LYS A 120 4.38 -15.35 -0.84
CA LYS A 120 5.41 -16.25 -0.31
C LYS A 120 5.13 -16.55 1.14
N LEU A 121 5.39 -17.79 1.54
CA LEU A 121 5.38 -18.18 2.95
C LEU A 121 6.78 -17.99 3.53
N THR A 122 6.86 -17.42 4.71
CA THR A 122 8.12 -17.16 5.41
C THR A 122 8.03 -17.64 6.85
N GLY A 123 9.17 -17.82 7.49
CA GLY A 123 9.23 -18.23 8.91
C GLY A 123 8.93 -19.68 9.16
N ILE A 124 9.02 -20.54 8.14
CA ILE A 124 8.76 -21.97 8.29
C ILE A 124 9.98 -22.65 8.93
N SER A 125 9.98 -22.71 10.25
CA SER A 125 11.05 -23.35 11.02
C SER A 125 10.50 -23.78 12.37
N VAL A 126 11.18 -24.72 13.01
CA VAL A 126 10.79 -25.18 14.36
C VAL A 126 10.88 -24.00 15.33
N GLY A 127 9.77 -23.72 16.02
CA GLY A 127 9.66 -22.57 16.91
C GLY A 127 9.39 -21.25 16.23
N GLY A 128 9.35 -21.21 14.90
CA GLY A 128 9.02 -20.00 14.14
C GLY A 128 7.53 -19.80 13.97
N LEU A 129 7.15 -18.57 13.64
CA LEU A 129 5.79 -18.21 13.28
C LEU A 129 5.68 -18.09 11.77
N VAL A 130 4.77 -18.86 11.17
CA VAL A 130 4.57 -18.81 9.72
C VAL A 130 3.88 -17.51 9.33
N GLN A 131 4.48 -16.78 8.41
CA GLN A 131 3.95 -15.52 7.90
C GLN A 131 3.80 -15.57 6.39
N VAL A 132 2.96 -14.71 5.86
CA VAL A 132 2.75 -14.54 4.42
C VAL A 132 3.32 -13.20 4.00
N ASN A 133 4.20 -13.22 3.00
CA ASN A 133 4.70 -12.00 2.36
C ASN A 133 4.02 -11.87 1.00
N THR A 134 3.23 -10.82 0.83
CA THR A 134 2.50 -10.52 -0.40
C THR A 134 3.10 -9.28 -1.04
N SER A 135 3.48 -9.37 -2.31
CA SER A 135 3.95 -8.23 -3.09
C SER A 135 2.87 -7.77 -4.05
N LEU A 136 2.54 -6.49 -3.96
CA LEU A 136 1.56 -5.84 -4.83
C LEU A 136 2.29 -4.88 -5.77
N LYS A 137 2.15 -5.08 -7.07
CA LYS A 137 2.70 -4.14 -8.05
C LYS A 137 1.73 -2.96 -8.19
N ILE A 138 2.19 -1.78 -7.83
CA ILE A 138 1.38 -0.56 -7.90
C ILE A 138 1.26 -0.12 -9.36
N SER A 139 0.04 0.13 -9.79
CA SER A 139 -0.29 0.58 -11.12
C SER A 139 -0.85 2.00 -11.07
N GLY A 140 -0.22 2.92 -11.76
CA GLY A 140 -0.66 4.30 -11.81
C GLY A 140 -0.25 5.13 -10.58
N ALA A 141 -0.96 6.21 -10.36
CA ALA A 141 -0.62 7.17 -9.32
C ALA A 141 -1.13 6.72 -7.94
N VAL A 142 -0.36 7.04 -6.92
CA VAL A 142 -0.79 6.96 -5.51
C VAL A 142 -1.15 8.36 -5.07
N THR A 143 -2.40 8.55 -4.66
CA THR A 143 -2.90 9.88 -4.27
C THR A 143 -3.10 9.97 -2.76
N PRO A 144 -2.81 11.13 -2.14
CA PRO A 144 -2.89 11.28 -0.68
C PRO A 144 -4.28 11.76 -0.21
N ASP A 145 -5.34 11.21 -0.76
CA ASP A 145 -6.71 11.65 -0.51
C ASP A 145 -7.63 10.54 0.03
N PHE A 146 -7.07 9.43 0.49
CA PHE A 146 -7.86 8.35 1.06
C PHE A 146 -8.37 8.73 2.46
N ASP A 147 -9.66 8.56 2.69
CA ASP A 147 -10.30 8.82 3.97
C ASP A 147 -11.14 7.60 4.36
N ASP A 148 -10.76 6.95 5.45
CA ASP A 148 -11.47 5.79 6.01
C ASP A 148 -12.36 6.17 7.18
N LYS A 149 -12.67 7.45 7.33
CA LYS A 149 -13.52 7.96 8.41
C LYS A 149 -14.85 7.21 8.46
N THR A 150 -15.22 6.79 9.66
CA THR A 150 -16.51 6.14 9.92
C THR A 150 -17.39 7.03 10.78
N GLY A 151 -18.69 6.83 10.68
CA GLY A 151 -19.64 7.62 11.42
C GLY A 151 -19.97 8.92 10.71
N VAL A 152 -20.62 9.80 11.41
CA VAL A 152 -21.22 11.00 10.84
C VAL A 152 -20.64 12.25 11.45
#